data_ddd471df811d83e41b8cad8df135e34a
#
_entry.id   ddd471df811d83e41b8cad8df135e34a
#
_cell.length_a   1.000
_cell.length_b   1.000
_cell.length_c   1.000
_cell.angle_alpha   90.00
_cell.angle_beta   90.00
_cell.angle_gamma   90.00
#
_symmetry.space_group_name_H-M   'P 1'
#
loop_
_entity.id
_entity.type
_entity.pdbx_description
1 polymer ?
#
loop_
_entity_poly.entity_id
_entity_poly.type
_entity_poly.pdbx_seq_one_letter_code
_entity_poly.pdbx_strand_id
1 'polypeptide(L)'
;MKSPASVIAIALLAASAAFAQTAPTIGQGPGYHDPRSPFKPLEERSDIVSWKLLSQVTAKAEKKKIVPTFPAAVQALDRKTVKVQGFMMPLEAGDKQQHFLLSSVPTTCSFCVPAGPEGLVEVRTRKPVRYTLEPVVVEGQLAVLNDDPYGLYYRVEDGNAVN
;
A
#
# COMPACT_ATOMS: atom_id res chain seq x y z
N MET A 1 -51.46 53.60 -23.74
CA MET A 1 -51.45 52.58 -22.72
C MET A 1 -50.19 51.71 -22.98
N LYS A 2 -49.18 51.82 -22.13
CA LYS A 2 -47.82 51.25 -22.32
C LYS A 2 -47.69 50.04 -21.46
N SER A 3 -47.39 48.88 -22.07
CA SER A 3 -47.08 47.63 -21.39
C SER A 3 -45.58 47.54 -21.07
N PRO A 4 -45.15 47.20 -19.86
CA PRO A 4 -43.74 46.98 -19.60
C PRO A 4 -43.38 45.50 -19.83
N ALA A 5 -42.41 45.27 -20.67
CA ALA A 5 -41.81 43.96 -20.88
C ALA A 5 -40.88 43.60 -19.70
N SER A 6 -41.24 42.52 -18.96
CA SER A 6 -40.38 41.99 -17.90
C SER A 6 -39.26 41.14 -18.50
N VAL A 7 -38.03 41.60 -18.37
CA VAL A 7 -36.83 40.85 -18.71
C VAL A 7 -36.46 39.98 -17.51
N ILE A 8 -36.68 38.67 -17.64
CA ILE A 8 -36.22 37.69 -16.65
C ILE A 8 -34.77 37.31 -17.00
N ALA A 9 -33.83 37.82 -16.21
CA ALA A 9 -32.43 37.42 -16.27
C ALA A 9 -32.23 36.09 -15.52
N ILE A 10 -32.04 35.01 -16.27
CA ILE A 10 -31.67 33.72 -15.69
C ILE A 10 -30.15 33.71 -15.46
N ALA A 11 -29.76 33.83 -14.19
CA ALA A 11 -28.37 33.68 -13.77
C ALA A 11 -28.05 32.16 -13.68
N LEU A 12 -27.31 31.63 -14.63
CA LEU A 12 -26.72 30.28 -14.53
C LEU A 12 -25.57 30.34 -13.53
N LEU A 13 -25.79 29.83 -12.32
CA LEU A 13 -24.72 29.49 -11.40
C LEU A 13 -24.05 28.19 -11.89
N ALA A 14 -22.91 28.32 -12.54
CA ALA A 14 -22.02 27.21 -12.80
C ALA A 14 -21.33 26.79 -11.47
N ALA A 15 -21.82 25.73 -10.85
CA ALA A 15 -21.15 25.11 -9.70
C ALA A 15 -19.91 24.37 -10.21
N SER A 16 -18.76 25.03 -10.11
CA SER A 16 -17.45 24.39 -10.33
C SER A 16 -17.20 23.43 -9.16
N ALA A 17 -17.42 22.13 -9.35
CA ALA A 17 -16.97 21.10 -8.43
C ALA A 17 -15.43 21.04 -8.47
N ALA A 18 -14.78 21.71 -7.53
CA ALA A 18 -13.35 21.57 -7.30
C ALA A 18 -13.13 20.18 -6.73
N PHE A 19 -12.60 19.25 -7.54
CA PHE A 19 -12.04 18.01 -7.03
C PHE A 19 -10.78 18.38 -6.23
N ALA A 20 -10.92 18.42 -4.91
CA ALA A 20 -9.78 18.53 -4.02
C ALA A 20 -8.99 17.22 -4.13
N GLN A 21 -7.91 17.24 -4.91
CA GLN A 21 -6.92 16.18 -4.90
C GLN A 21 -6.17 16.31 -3.57
N THR A 22 -6.46 15.40 -2.64
CA THR A 22 -5.71 15.32 -1.39
C THR A 22 -4.28 14.89 -1.71
N ALA A 23 -3.31 15.70 -1.29
CA ALA A 23 -1.89 15.33 -1.43
C ALA A 23 -1.62 13.99 -0.70
N PRO A 24 -0.77 13.12 -1.26
CA PRO A 24 -0.41 11.86 -0.60
C PRO A 24 0.26 12.15 0.74
N THR A 25 -0.17 11.43 1.78
CA THR A 25 0.32 11.59 3.15
C THR A 25 1.14 10.36 3.55
N ILE A 26 2.32 10.57 4.10
CA ILE A 26 3.15 9.49 4.63
C ILE A 26 2.40 8.78 5.76
N GLY A 27 2.40 7.43 5.75
CA GLY A 27 1.76 6.61 6.77
C GLY A 27 0.25 6.49 6.62
N GLN A 28 -0.31 6.81 5.45
CA GLN A 28 -1.71 6.60 5.13
C GLN A 28 -1.88 5.99 3.74
N GLY A 29 -2.59 4.87 3.68
CA GLY A 29 -2.85 4.16 2.44
C GLY A 29 -1.62 3.41 1.89
N PRO A 30 -1.67 2.96 0.63
CA PRO A 30 -0.63 2.10 0.05
C PRO A 30 0.65 2.86 -0.36
N GLY A 31 0.81 4.12 0.02
CA GLY A 31 1.88 4.98 -0.47
C GLY A 31 1.55 5.60 -1.85
N TYR A 32 2.45 6.42 -2.33
CA TYR A 32 2.30 7.11 -3.61
C TYR A 32 3.52 6.86 -4.49
N HIS A 33 3.30 6.22 -5.63
CA HIS A 33 4.31 6.04 -6.66
C HIS A 33 4.24 7.20 -7.65
N ASP A 34 5.24 8.08 -7.63
CA ASP A 34 5.26 9.26 -8.49
C ASP A 34 5.50 8.87 -9.97
N PRO A 35 4.79 9.44 -10.93
CA PRO A 35 5.02 9.19 -12.37
C PRO A 35 6.43 9.54 -12.86
N ARG A 36 7.17 10.39 -12.12
CA ARG A 36 8.59 10.72 -12.41
C ARG A 36 9.57 9.67 -11.90
N SER A 37 9.07 8.65 -11.19
CA SER A 37 9.89 7.54 -10.70
C SER A 37 10.62 6.85 -11.86
N PRO A 38 11.91 6.53 -11.73
CA PRO A 38 12.61 5.68 -12.70
C PRO A 38 12.17 4.21 -12.64
N PHE A 39 11.42 3.85 -11.59
CA PHE A 39 10.89 2.50 -11.39
C PHE A 39 9.50 2.39 -11.98
N LYS A 40 9.17 1.23 -12.56
CA LYS A 40 7.80 0.95 -12.99
C LYS A 40 6.88 0.75 -11.78
N PRO A 41 5.65 1.27 -11.82
CA PRO A 41 4.67 0.96 -10.77
C PRO A 41 4.36 -0.54 -10.74
N LEU A 42 3.90 -1.02 -9.58
CA LEU A 42 3.45 -2.40 -9.43
C LEU A 42 2.23 -2.64 -10.33
N GLU A 43 2.21 -3.78 -11.01
CA GLU A 43 1.09 -4.15 -11.87
C GLU A 43 -0.07 -4.73 -11.04
N GLU A 44 -1.28 -4.26 -11.30
CA GLU A 44 -2.48 -4.86 -10.71
C GLU A 44 -2.73 -6.23 -11.34
N ARG A 45 -2.69 -7.29 -10.52
CA ARG A 45 -2.89 -8.68 -10.94
C ARG A 45 -3.91 -9.35 -10.04
N SER A 46 -4.81 -10.11 -10.62
CA SER A 46 -5.89 -10.80 -9.88
C SER A 46 -5.40 -11.95 -8.99
N ASP A 47 -4.21 -12.50 -9.27
CA ASP A 47 -3.58 -13.58 -8.50
C ASP A 47 -2.68 -13.06 -7.37
N ILE A 48 -2.55 -11.74 -7.20
CA ILE A 48 -1.72 -11.08 -6.20
C ILE A 48 -2.61 -10.27 -5.24
N VAL A 49 -2.29 -10.32 -3.95
CA VAL A 49 -2.98 -9.50 -2.95
C VAL A 49 -2.67 -8.03 -3.22
N SER A 50 -3.72 -7.24 -3.43
CA SER A 50 -3.61 -5.81 -3.74
C SER A 50 -3.19 -5.02 -2.50
N TRP A 51 -2.26 -4.09 -2.67
CA TRP A 51 -1.89 -3.12 -1.64
C TRP A 51 -3.06 -2.23 -1.20
N LYS A 52 -3.99 -1.95 -2.13
CA LYS A 52 -5.23 -1.24 -1.81
C LYS A 52 -6.08 -2.01 -0.78
N LEU A 53 -6.08 -3.34 -0.82
CA LEU A 53 -6.77 -4.17 0.18
C LEU A 53 -6.02 -4.13 1.51
N LEU A 54 -4.69 -4.35 1.51
CA LEU A 54 -3.89 -4.35 2.72
C LEU A 54 -3.92 -3.00 3.44
N SER A 55 -3.99 -1.89 2.70
CA SER A 55 -4.05 -0.55 3.28
C SER A 55 -5.41 -0.15 3.87
N GLN A 56 -6.42 -1.03 3.85
CA GLN A 56 -7.72 -0.77 4.51
C GLN A 56 -7.68 -0.96 6.03
N VAL A 57 -6.56 -1.35 6.59
CA VAL A 57 -6.36 -1.41 8.04
C VAL A 57 -6.51 -0.02 8.65
N THR A 58 -7.15 0.06 9.79
CA THR A 58 -7.19 1.26 10.62
C THR A 58 -6.40 1.03 11.89
N ALA A 59 -5.78 2.06 12.45
CA ALA A 59 -4.98 1.94 13.66
C ALA A 59 -5.38 3.00 14.67
N LYS A 60 -5.39 2.62 15.95
CA LYS A 60 -5.68 3.52 17.08
C LYS A 60 -4.55 3.46 18.09
N ALA A 61 -4.22 4.61 18.67
CA ALA A 61 -3.28 4.67 19.79
C ALA A 61 -4.01 4.27 21.09
N GLU A 62 -3.59 3.20 21.74
CA GLU A 62 -4.11 2.72 23.01
C GLU A 62 -2.96 2.47 23.99
N LYS A 63 -2.97 3.12 25.17
CA LYS A 63 -2.01 2.89 26.26
C LYS A 63 -0.54 2.77 25.80
N LYS A 64 -0.08 3.65 24.92
CA LYS A 64 1.28 3.68 24.33
C LYS A 64 1.57 2.62 23.25
N LYS A 65 0.56 1.92 22.73
CA LYS A 65 0.66 1.02 21.58
C LYS A 65 -0.21 1.52 20.44
N ILE A 66 0.18 1.18 19.22
CA ILE A 66 -0.68 1.31 18.06
C ILE A 66 -1.37 -0.03 17.85
N VAL A 67 -2.69 -0.04 17.93
CA VAL A 67 -3.50 -1.25 17.78
C VAL A 67 -4.18 -1.22 16.41
N PRO A 68 -3.81 -2.13 15.50
CA PRO A 68 -4.47 -2.22 14.20
C PRO A 68 -5.85 -2.87 14.31
N THR A 69 -6.74 -2.46 13.42
CA THR A 69 -8.05 -3.11 13.21
C THR A 69 -8.17 -3.45 11.73
N PHE A 70 -8.27 -4.72 11.43
CA PHE A 70 -8.32 -5.24 10.08
C PHE A 70 -9.76 -5.48 9.62
N PRO A 71 -10.16 -5.08 8.40
CA PRO A 71 -11.45 -5.43 7.85
C PRO A 71 -11.55 -6.94 7.59
N ALA A 72 -12.77 -7.47 7.53
CA ALA A 72 -13.01 -8.90 7.35
C ALA A 72 -12.31 -9.50 6.12
N ALA A 73 -12.22 -8.74 5.03
CA ALA A 73 -11.55 -9.17 3.81
C ALA A 73 -10.03 -9.38 4.01
N VAL A 74 -9.38 -8.58 4.85
CA VAL A 74 -7.96 -8.77 5.21
C VAL A 74 -7.81 -9.93 6.19
N GLN A 75 -8.68 -10.02 7.21
CA GLN A 75 -8.66 -11.13 8.17
C GLN A 75 -8.84 -12.49 7.48
N ALA A 76 -9.65 -12.55 6.42
CA ALA A 76 -9.85 -13.76 5.63
C ALA A 76 -8.59 -14.26 4.92
N LEU A 77 -7.56 -13.43 4.78
CA LEU A 77 -6.26 -13.80 4.23
C LEU A 77 -5.32 -14.43 5.26
N ASP A 78 -5.63 -14.32 6.56
CA ASP A 78 -4.79 -14.89 7.61
C ASP A 78 -4.60 -16.39 7.42
N ARG A 79 -3.36 -16.84 7.52
CA ARG A 79 -2.92 -18.24 7.29
C ARG A 79 -3.25 -18.80 5.90
N LYS A 80 -3.59 -17.98 4.94
CA LYS A 80 -3.75 -18.41 3.54
C LYS A 80 -2.44 -18.30 2.79
N THR A 81 -2.22 -19.21 1.85
CA THR A 81 -1.16 -19.07 0.86
C THR A 81 -1.58 -18.01 -0.14
N VAL A 82 -0.78 -16.95 -0.24
CA VAL A 82 -1.03 -15.81 -1.10
C VAL A 82 0.23 -15.41 -1.86
N LYS A 83 0.06 -14.64 -2.92
CA LYS A 83 1.17 -13.93 -3.57
C LYS A 83 1.12 -12.47 -3.20
N VAL A 84 2.27 -11.91 -2.86
CA VAL A 84 2.47 -10.48 -2.62
C VAL A 84 3.58 -9.99 -3.53
N GLN A 85 3.36 -8.86 -4.19
CA GLN A 85 4.36 -8.18 -5.02
C GLN A 85 4.83 -6.91 -4.33
N GLY A 86 6.12 -6.60 -4.40
CA GLY A 86 6.63 -5.34 -3.84
C GLY A 86 8.10 -5.11 -4.13
N PHE A 87 8.61 -3.96 -3.70
CA PHE A 87 10.02 -3.60 -3.78
C PHE A 87 10.74 -4.10 -2.52
N MET A 88 11.86 -4.79 -2.73
CA MET A 88 12.61 -5.40 -1.64
C MET A 88 13.35 -4.35 -0.82
N MET A 89 13.18 -4.41 0.51
CA MET A 89 13.98 -3.69 1.50
C MET A 89 14.78 -4.71 2.32
N PRO A 90 16.09 -4.83 2.11
CA PRO A 90 16.93 -5.79 2.82
C PRO A 90 16.94 -5.52 4.33
N LEU A 91 16.86 -6.57 5.13
CA LEU A 91 17.09 -6.52 6.58
C LEU A 91 18.40 -7.21 6.98
N GLU A 92 19.06 -7.89 6.04
CA GLU A 92 20.32 -8.60 6.24
C GLU A 92 21.39 -8.01 5.33
N ALA A 93 22.66 -8.17 5.70
CA ALA A 93 23.79 -7.80 4.87
C ALA A 93 23.97 -8.79 3.71
N GLY A 94 24.45 -8.29 2.58
CA GLY A 94 24.76 -9.12 1.40
C GLY A 94 23.74 -9.03 0.28
N ASP A 95 24.04 -9.72 -0.83
CA ASP A 95 23.23 -9.70 -2.05
C ASP A 95 22.11 -10.76 -2.09
N LYS A 96 22.04 -11.62 -1.08
CA LYS A 96 21.01 -12.65 -0.92
C LYS A 96 20.32 -12.49 0.42
N GLN A 97 19.01 -12.43 0.38
CA GLN A 97 18.14 -12.14 1.53
C GLN A 97 17.19 -13.32 1.79
N GLN A 98 17.08 -13.76 3.03
CA GLN A 98 16.00 -14.66 3.45
C GLN A 98 14.98 -13.96 4.35
N HIS A 99 15.36 -12.79 4.88
CA HIS A 99 14.53 -11.96 5.72
C HIS A 99 14.60 -10.51 5.20
N PHE A 100 13.48 -9.99 4.73
CA PHE A 100 13.39 -8.66 4.13
C PHE A 100 11.97 -8.12 4.23
N LEU A 101 11.78 -6.84 3.94
CA LEU A 101 10.45 -6.27 3.76
C LEU A 101 10.15 -6.14 2.26
N LEU A 102 8.89 -6.32 1.90
CA LEU A 102 8.32 -5.83 0.65
C LEU A 102 7.60 -4.52 0.92
N SER A 103 7.91 -3.52 0.13
CA SER A 103 7.26 -2.22 0.15
C SER A 103 6.38 -2.04 -1.08
N SER A 104 5.24 -1.39 -0.89
CA SER A 104 4.31 -1.02 -1.97
C SER A 104 4.87 0.00 -2.95
N VAL A 105 5.88 0.77 -2.54
CA VAL A 105 6.59 1.75 -3.37
C VAL A 105 8.09 1.60 -3.21
N PRO A 106 8.90 1.95 -4.24
CA PRO A 106 10.36 1.84 -4.14
C PRO A 106 10.91 2.85 -3.14
N THR A 107 11.68 2.38 -2.15
CA THR A 107 12.25 3.22 -1.10
C THR A 107 13.44 4.07 -1.57
N THR A 108 14.01 3.75 -2.72
CA THR A 108 15.08 4.51 -3.38
C THR A 108 14.56 5.59 -4.34
N CYS A 109 13.25 5.73 -4.47
CA CYS A 109 12.62 6.75 -5.30
C CYS A 109 12.49 8.08 -4.55
N SER A 110 13.23 9.10 -4.96
CA SER A 110 13.21 10.43 -4.31
C SER A 110 11.90 11.20 -4.45
N PHE A 111 11.02 10.79 -5.35
CA PHE A 111 9.72 11.43 -5.63
C PHE A 111 8.54 10.67 -5.06
N CYS A 112 8.75 9.42 -4.62
CA CYS A 112 7.69 8.58 -4.09
C CYS A 112 7.44 8.88 -2.60
N VAL A 113 6.20 8.69 -2.16
CA VAL A 113 5.82 8.82 -0.75
C VAL A 113 5.62 7.43 -0.17
N PRO A 114 6.49 6.99 0.76
CA PRO A 114 6.35 5.69 1.40
C PRO A 114 5.02 5.60 2.16
N ALA A 115 4.45 4.40 2.19
CA ALA A 115 3.37 4.04 3.10
C ALA A 115 3.89 3.87 4.53
N GLY A 116 2.97 3.79 5.49
CA GLY A 116 3.26 3.27 6.83
C GLY A 116 3.30 1.73 6.85
N PRO A 117 3.08 1.12 8.04
CA PRO A 117 3.07 -0.33 8.17
C PRO A 117 2.07 -1.04 7.26
N GLU A 118 1.01 -0.37 6.84
CA GLU A 118 -0.01 -0.86 5.91
C GLU A 118 0.51 -1.09 4.47
N GLY A 119 1.61 -0.47 4.12
CA GLY A 119 2.30 -0.66 2.83
C GLY A 119 3.59 -1.48 2.95
N LEU A 120 3.76 -2.22 4.03
CA LEU A 120 4.89 -3.10 4.28
C LEU A 120 4.43 -4.53 4.58
N VAL A 121 5.15 -5.50 4.05
CA VAL A 121 5.00 -6.91 4.38
C VAL A 121 6.37 -7.48 4.72
N GLU A 122 6.53 -8.00 5.92
CA GLU A 122 7.72 -8.77 6.29
C GLU A 122 7.70 -10.12 5.56
N VAL A 123 8.83 -10.53 5.03
CA VAL A 123 8.97 -11.78 4.29
C VAL A 123 10.08 -12.62 4.87
N ARG A 124 9.78 -13.89 5.14
CA ARG A 124 10.73 -14.92 5.50
C ARG A 124 10.68 -16.04 4.46
N THR A 125 11.75 -16.21 3.70
CA THR A 125 11.79 -17.18 2.60
C THR A 125 12.52 -18.46 3.00
N ARG A 126 12.11 -19.56 2.36
CA ARG A 126 12.79 -20.88 2.54
C ARG A 126 14.17 -20.90 1.88
N LYS A 127 14.34 -20.16 0.79
CA LYS A 127 15.59 -20.07 0.04
C LYS A 127 15.99 -18.60 -0.12
N PRO A 128 17.30 -18.30 -0.11
CA PRO A 128 17.75 -16.93 -0.33
C PRO A 128 17.29 -16.38 -1.67
N VAL A 129 16.80 -15.15 -1.65
CA VAL A 129 16.37 -14.38 -2.82
C VAL A 129 17.42 -13.32 -3.10
N ARG A 130 17.83 -13.18 -4.36
CA ARG A 130 18.80 -12.15 -4.74
C ARG A 130 18.14 -10.77 -4.63
N TYR A 131 18.85 -9.82 -4.01
CA TYR A 131 18.43 -8.44 -3.95
C TYR A 131 18.29 -7.84 -5.35
N THR A 132 17.24 -7.11 -5.58
CA THR A 132 16.97 -6.38 -6.82
C THR A 132 16.22 -5.09 -6.52
N LEU A 133 16.36 -4.10 -7.39
CA LEU A 133 15.57 -2.87 -7.37
C LEU A 133 14.23 -3.03 -8.10
N GLU A 134 14.08 -4.09 -8.90
CA GLU A 134 12.83 -4.43 -9.56
C GLU A 134 11.85 -5.08 -8.58
N PRO A 135 10.54 -4.97 -8.82
CA PRO A 135 9.55 -5.66 -8.01
C PRO A 135 9.77 -7.17 -7.98
N VAL A 136 9.59 -7.78 -6.82
CA VAL A 136 9.60 -9.23 -6.67
C VAL A 136 8.22 -9.72 -6.23
N VAL A 137 7.85 -10.92 -6.66
CA VAL A 137 6.65 -11.62 -6.22
C VAL A 137 7.07 -12.73 -5.28
N VAL A 138 6.45 -12.79 -4.11
CA VAL A 138 6.66 -13.86 -3.13
C VAL A 138 5.34 -14.56 -2.88
N GLU A 139 5.35 -15.89 -2.96
CA GLU A 139 4.24 -16.75 -2.58
C GLU A 139 4.56 -17.42 -1.23
N GLY A 140 3.64 -17.35 -0.28
CA GLY A 140 3.78 -17.95 1.04
C GLY A 140 2.56 -17.77 1.91
N GLN A 141 2.63 -18.22 3.16
CA GLN A 141 1.53 -18.10 4.10
C GLN A 141 1.50 -16.69 4.71
N LEU A 142 0.40 -15.96 4.51
CA LEU A 142 0.22 -14.64 5.12
C LEU A 142 -0.20 -14.77 6.57
N ALA A 143 0.46 -14.04 7.46
CA ALA A 143 0.05 -13.81 8.84
C ALA A 143 -0.41 -12.36 9.00
N VAL A 144 -1.60 -12.16 9.56
CA VAL A 144 -2.14 -10.85 9.95
C VAL A 144 -1.77 -10.61 11.42
N LEU A 145 -0.98 -9.56 11.68
CA LEU A 145 -0.33 -9.33 12.97
C LEU A 145 -1.09 -8.30 13.79
N ASN A 146 -1.75 -8.75 14.85
CA ASN A 146 -2.52 -7.87 15.75
C ASN A 146 -1.66 -7.18 16.81
N ASP A 147 -0.52 -7.74 17.17
CA ASP A 147 0.43 -7.20 18.17
C ASP A 147 1.85 -7.64 17.78
N ASP A 148 2.49 -6.89 16.92
CA ASP A 148 3.87 -7.14 16.49
C ASP A 148 4.81 -6.16 17.22
N PRO A 149 5.96 -6.62 17.76
CA PRO A 149 6.88 -5.76 18.53
C PRO A 149 7.54 -4.66 17.68
N TYR A 150 7.60 -4.82 16.36
CA TYR A 150 8.13 -3.85 15.41
C TYR A 150 7.04 -2.99 14.76
N GLY A 151 5.76 -3.23 15.12
CA GLY A 151 4.62 -2.49 14.58
C GLY A 151 4.25 -2.86 13.16
N LEU A 152 4.66 -4.03 12.68
CA LEU A 152 4.26 -4.55 11.38
C LEU A 152 2.84 -5.13 11.43
N TYR A 153 2.15 -5.06 10.30
CA TYR A 153 0.78 -5.57 10.18
C TYR A 153 0.69 -6.91 9.45
N TYR A 154 1.70 -7.22 8.63
CA TYR A 154 1.68 -8.39 7.76
C TYR A 154 3.04 -9.08 7.71
N ARG A 155 3.00 -10.40 7.66
CA ARG A 155 4.17 -11.24 7.41
C ARG A 155 3.83 -12.37 6.45
N VAL A 156 4.73 -12.67 5.54
CA VAL A 156 4.70 -13.89 4.73
C VAL A 156 5.74 -14.85 5.29
N GLU A 157 5.24 -15.96 5.78
CA GLU A 157 6.06 -17.09 6.26
C GLU A 157 6.24 -18.13 5.14
N ASP A 158 7.32 -18.90 5.22
CA ASP A 158 7.63 -19.97 4.28
C ASP A 158 7.64 -19.53 2.80
N GLY A 159 8.04 -18.28 2.58
CA GLY A 159 8.00 -17.64 1.28
C GLY A 159 8.89 -18.28 0.24
N ASN A 160 8.45 -18.22 -1.03
CA ASN A 160 9.25 -18.53 -2.19
C ASN A 160 9.09 -17.39 -3.19
N ALA A 161 10.21 -16.88 -3.73
CA ALA A 161 10.14 -15.94 -4.84
C ALA A 161 9.62 -16.69 -6.07
N VAL A 162 8.64 -16.10 -6.75
CA VAL A 162 8.01 -16.63 -7.96
C VAL A 162 8.10 -15.58 -9.06
N ASN A 163 8.26 -16.03 -10.31
CA ASN A 163 8.39 -15.14 -11.48
C ASN A 163 7.02 -14.85 -12.08
#